data_d88ae9fd9afd9b46d2c83b7f6c3b213a
#
_entry.id   d88ae9fd9afd9b46d2c83b7f6c3b213a
#
_cell.length_a   1.000
_cell.length_b   1.000
_cell.length_c   1.000
_cell.angle_alpha   90.00
_cell.angle_beta   90.00
_cell.angle_gamma   90.00
#
_symmetry.space_group_name_H-M   'P 1'
#
loop_
_entity.id
_entity.type
_entity.pdbx_description
1 polymer ?
#
loop_
_entity_poly.entity_id
_entity_poly.type
_entity_poly.pdbx_seq_one_letter_code
_entity_poly.pdbx_strand_id
1 'polypeptide(L)'
;LKLEDIINPVQPNGSYAADFPLFGGLNIWKAVPVIIDTLRNAGRLLDTSDIVHSYPHCWRHKTPVIYRAAAQWFVRMDEGEGVFTKDKAPKTLRQLALEAIEQTSFYPENGQARLRDMIANRPDWVISRQRAWGVPIPFFLHKETGDLHPRTMEILDQAAAIVEKGGIEAWSRVTAEDILGVEEAPHYTKSTDILEVWFDSGSTFWHVLRGTHPDEHHSQGPEADLYLEGHDQHRGWFHSSLLLACAIEGRAPYRGLLTHGFTVDGQGKKMSKSLGNTVAPQQVSQKLGAEIIRLWVAASDYSGDIAIDENVVNEQFARLA
;
A
#
# COMPACT_ATOMS: atom_id res chain seq x y z
N LEU A 1 -8.54 -22.84 -15.34
CA LEU A 1 -8.31 -23.59 -14.09
C LEU A 1 -9.36 -23.13 -13.09
N LYS A 2 -10.08 -24.06 -12.49
CA LYS A 2 -10.97 -23.74 -11.37
C LYS A 2 -10.13 -23.54 -10.11
N LEU A 3 -10.61 -22.73 -9.14
CA LEU A 3 -9.89 -22.49 -7.88
C LEU A 3 -9.58 -23.79 -7.13
N GLU A 4 -10.47 -24.76 -7.19
CA GLU A 4 -10.33 -26.12 -6.63
C GLU A 4 -9.19 -26.94 -7.25
N ASP A 5 -8.73 -26.58 -8.46
CA ASP A 5 -7.60 -27.23 -9.16
C ASP A 5 -6.24 -26.65 -8.76
N ILE A 6 -6.20 -25.61 -7.92
CA ILE A 6 -4.94 -24.94 -7.52
C ILE A 6 -4.33 -25.67 -6.34
N ILE A 7 -3.21 -26.34 -6.58
CA ILE A 7 -2.41 -26.97 -5.53
C ILE A 7 -1.53 -25.93 -4.87
N ASN A 8 -1.75 -25.67 -3.58
CA ASN A 8 -0.94 -24.75 -2.77
C ASN A 8 -0.31 -25.50 -1.58
N PRO A 9 0.76 -26.28 -1.82
CA PRO A 9 1.26 -27.21 -0.82
C PRO A 9 2.17 -26.55 0.23
N VAL A 10 2.59 -25.30 0.04
CA VAL A 10 3.52 -24.63 0.93
C VAL A 10 2.80 -23.89 2.04
N GLN A 11 3.10 -24.28 3.27
CA GLN A 11 2.55 -23.70 4.49
C GLN A 11 3.18 -22.33 4.82
N PRO A 12 2.56 -21.52 5.72
CA PRO A 12 3.09 -20.20 6.11
C PRO A 12 4.52 -20.22 6.67
N ASN A 13 4.95 -21.34 7.24
CA ASN A 13 6.32 -21.54 7.78
C ASN A 13 7.36 -21.90 6.70
N GLY A 14 6.95 -21.94 5.42
CA GLY A 14 7.82 -22.30 4.30
C GLY A 14 8.10 -23.79 4.16
N SER A 15 7.33 -24.65 4.82
CA SER A 15 7.42 -26.11 4.64
C SER A 15 6.26 -26.63 3.82
N TYR A 16 6.46 -27.73 3.11
CA TYR A 16 5.36 -28.45 2.46
C TYR A 16 4.37 -28.99 3.49
N ALA A 17 3.08 -29.05 3.16
CA ALA A 17 2.07 -29.70 3.98
C ALA A 17 2.50 -31.14 4.30
N ALA A 18 2.21 -31.63 5.51
CA ALA A 18 2.70 -32.92 5.97
C ALA A 18 2.24 -34.10 5.10
N ASP A 19 1.06 -33.98 4.53
CA ASP A 19 0.42 -34.96 3.63
C ASP A 19 0.82 -34.78 2.16
N PHE A 20 1.65 -33.79 1.83
CA PHE A 20 2.07 -33.55 0.45
C PHE A 20 2.98 -34.68 -0.02
N PRO A 21 2.66 -35.33 -1.17
CA PRO A 21 3.40 -36.49 -1.64
C PRO A 21 4.89 -36.20 -1.82
N LEU A 22 5.76 -37.12 -1.41
CA LEU A 22 7.23 -37.14 -1.53
C LEU A 22 7.97 -36.10 -0.71
N PHE A 23 7.39 -34.93 -0.44
CA PHE A 23 8.11 -33.78 0.15
C PHE A 23 7.45 -33.27 1.43
N GLY A 24 6.41 -33.92 1.93
CA GLY A 24 5.64 -33.51 3.12
C GLY A 24 6.53 -33.20 4.32
N GLY A 25 6.31 -32.07 4.97
CA GLY A 25 7.05 -31.58 6.12
C GLY A 25 8.43 -31.00 5.82
N LEU A 26 8.97 -31.16 4.60
CA LEU A 26 10.26 -30.57 4.25
C LEU A 26 10.14 -29.05 4.04
N ASN A 27 11.13 -28.32 4.55
CA ASN A 27 11.27 -26.91 4.17
C ASN A 27 11.62 -26.80 2.68
N ILE A 28 11.05 -25.83 1.96
CA ILE A 28 11.21 -25.67 0.51
C ILE A 28 12.67 -25.61 0.05
N TRP A 29 13.54 -24.93 0.81
CA TRP A 29 14.96 -24.84 0.48
C TRP A 29 15.70 -26.18 0.68
N LYS A 30 15.28 -26.96 1.67
CA LYS A 30 15.81 -28.30 1.92
C LYS A 30 15.26 -29.36 0.96
N ALA A 31 14.11 -29.08 0.33
CA ALA A 31 13.49 -29.98 -0.63
C ALA A 31 14.20 -29.98 -1.99
N VAL A 32 14.92 -28.90 -2.37
CA VAL A 32 15.55 -28.78 -3.69
C VAL A 32 16.43 -29.99 -4.06
N PRO A 33 17.41 -30.41 -3.25
CA PRO A 33 18.22 -31.59 -3.59
C PRO A 33 17.39 -32.87 -3.66
N VAL A 34 16.39 -33.02 -2.77
CA VAL A 34 15.49 -34.19 -2.76
C VAL A 34 14.64 -34.25 -4.04
N ILE A 35 14.18 -33.09 -4.55
CA ILE A 35 13.44 -33.00 -5.81
C ILE A 35 14.35 -33.45 -6.98
N ILE A 36 15.57 -32.95 -7.03
CA ILE A 36 16.55 -33.29 -8.07
C ILE A 36 16.82 -34.79 -8.07
N ASP A 37 17.05 -35.39 -6.90
CA ASP A 37 17.31 -36.83 -6.79
C ASP A 37 16.09 -37.67 -7.13
N THR A 38 14.89 -37.22 -6.74
CA THR A 38 13.64 -37.88 -7.12
C THR A 38 13.44 -37.91 -8.65
N LEU A 39 13.70 -36.78 -9.31
CA LEU A 39 13.59 -36.68 -10.77
C LEU A 39 14.66 -37.54 -11.47
N ARG A 40 15.89 -37.57 -10.92
CA ARG A 40 16.98 -38.39 -11.45
C ARG A 40 16.64 -39.89 -11.34
N ASN A 41 16.17 -40.32 -10.17
CA ASN A 41 15.79 -41.72 -9.94
C ASN A 41 14.59 -42.17 -10.78
N ALA A 42 13.69 -41.24 -11.10
CA ALA A 42 12.55 -41.49 -11.99
C ALA A 42 12.94 -41.44 -13.48
N GLY A 43 14.19 -41.16 -13.86
CA GLY A 43 14.63 -40.99 -15.24
C GLY A 43 14.00 -39.79 -15.96
N ARG A 44 13.58 -38.77 -15.21
CA ARG A 44 12.90 -37.57 -15.72
C ARG A 44 13.72 -36.30 -15.61
N LEU A 45 14.94 -36.37 -15.09
CA LEU A 45 15.88 -35.25 -15.03
C LEU A 45 16.67 -35.19 -16.33
N LEU A 46 16.53 -34.09 -17.07
CA LEU A 46 17.29 -33.88 -18.30
C LEU A 46 18.70 -33.37 -17.99
N ASP A 47 18.79 -32.31 -17.18
CA ASP A 47 20.05 -31.66 -16.78
C ASP A 47 19.85 -30.86 -15.50
N THR A 48 20.94 -30.54 -14.82
CA THR A 48 20.96 -29.60 -13.70
C THR A 48 22.21 -28.73 -13.77
N SER A 49 22.06 -27.42 -13.58
CA SER A 49 23.18 -26.49 -13.52
C SER A 49 22.92 -25.42 -12.46
N ASP A 50 24.01 -24.94 -11.85
CA ASP A 50 23.94 -23.79 -10.95
C ASP A 50 24.08 -22.50 -11.77
N ILE A 51 23.19 -21.55 -11.51
CA ILE A 51 23.22 -20.21 -12.12
C ILE A 51 23.28 -19.14 -11.04
N VAL A 52 24.02 -18.07 -11.32
CA VAL A 52 24.04 -16.86 -10.48
C VAL A 52 23.19 -15.80 -11.15
N HIS A 53 22.14 -15.36 -10.46
CA HIS A 53 21.23 -14.32 -10.96
C HIS A 53 20.69 -13.47 -9.80
N SER A 54 20.09 -12.32 -10.16
CA SER A 54 19.37 -11.49 -9.18
C SER A 54 18.13 -12.22 -8.68
N TYR A 55 17.99 -12.33 -7.36
CA TYR A 55 16.86 -13.00 -6.73
C TYR A 55 16.21 -12.10 -5.68
N PRO A 56 14.87 -12.06 -5.57
CA PRO A 56 14.18 -11.24 -4.58
C PRO A 56 14.55 -11.66 -3.14
N HIS A 57 14.96 -10.69 -2.34
CA HIS A 57 15.25 -10.87 -0.92
C HIS A 57 14.37 -9.96 -0.07
N CYS A 58 14.03 -10.43 1.13
CA CYS A 58 13.40 -9.59 2.14
C CYS A 58 14.31 -8.39 2.44
N TRP A 59 13.82 -7.17 2.23
CA TRP A 59 14.61 -5.96 2.42
C TRP A 59 15.14 -5.80 3.86
N ARG A 60 14.42 -6.34 4.86
CA ARG A 60 14.78 -6.28 6.28
C ARG A 60 15.74 -7.40 6.67
N HIS A 61 15.39 -8.65 6.40
CA HIS A 61 16.15 -9.83 6.84
C HIS A 61 17.23 -10.26 5.85
N LYS A 62 17.22 -9.72 4.64
CA LYS A 62 18.17 -10.06 3.55
C LYS A 62 18.15 -11.54 3.15
N THR A 63 17.08 -12.25 3.47
CA THR A 63 16.88 -13.65 3.10
C THR A 63 16.06 -13.77 1.83
N PRO A 64 16.27 -14.82 1.01
CA PRO A 64 15.46 -15.09 -0.17
C PRO A 64 13.96 -15.20 0.21
N VAL A 65 13.09 -14.71 -0.68
CA VAL A 65 11.64 -14.83 -0.54
C VAL A 65 11.08 -15.80 -1.58
N ILE A 66 9.86 -16.27 -1.35
CA ILE A 66 9.12 -17.12 -2.28
C ILE A 66 7.76 -16.50 -2.60
N TYR A 67 7.22 -16.88 -3.75
CA TYR A 67 5.82 -16.60 -4.06
C TYR A 67 4.96 -17.72 -3.48
N ARG A 68 3.92 -17.32 -2.76
CA ARG A 68 2.97 -18.24 -2.13
C ARG A 68 1.56 -17.67 -2.26
N ALA A 69 0.62 -18.52 -2.66
CA ALA A 69 -0.78 -18.16 -2.62
C ALA A 69 -1.25 -18.07 -1.16
N ALA A 70 -1.95 -17.00 -0.83
CA ALA A 70 -2.56 -16.78 0.48
C ALA A 70 -3.90 -16.05 0.29
N ALA A 71 -4.87 -16.34 1.15
CA ALA A 71 -6.10 -15.57 1.20
C ALA A 71 -5.79 -14.11 1.53
N GLN A 72 -6.43 -13.20 0.81
CA GLN A 72 -6.24 -11.76 0.95
C GLN A 72 -7.58 -11.04 0.82
N TRP A 73 -7.65 -9.83 1.37
CA TRP A 73 -8.77 -8.93 1.19
C TRP A 73 -8.47 -7.95 0.06
N PHE A 74 -9.47 -7.75 -0.80
CA PHE A 74 -9.33 -6.93 -2.00
C PHE A 74 -10.44 -5.88 -2.05
N VAL A 75 -10.09 -4.69 -2.51
CA VAL A 75 -11.05 -3.73 -3.07
C VAL A 75 -11.19 -4.03 -4.55
N ARG A 76 -12.38 -4.39 -4.99
CA ARG A 76 -12.65 -4.74 -6.39
C ARG A 76 -12.67 -3.50 -7.27
N MET A 77 -12.03 -3.58 -8.42
CA MET A 77 -11.98 -2.48 -9.38
C MET A 77 -13.12 -2.49 -10.38
N ASP A 78 -13.57 -3.67 -10.80
CA ASP A 78 -14.49 -3.84 -11.92
C ASP A 78 -15.83 -4.50 -11.56
N GLU A 79 -15.97 -4.99 -10.34
CA GLU A 79 -17.19 -5.65 -9.87
C GLU A 79 -17.85 -4.86 -8.75
N GLY A 80 -19.16 -4.94 -8.68
CA GLY A 80 -19.98 -4.32 -7.64
C GLY A 80 -20.54 -2.96 -8.04
N GLU A 81 -21.64 -2.60 -7.38
CA GLU A 81 -22.21 -1.26 -7.44
C GLU A 81 -21.60 -0.44 -6.31
N GLY A 82 -21.03 0.71 -6.64
CA GLY A 82 -20.56 1.65 -5.63
C GLY A 82 -21.71 2.07 -4.70
N VAL A 83 -21.42 2.24 -3.42
CA VAL A 83 -22.41 2.56 -2.37
C VAL A 83 -23.24 3.79 -2.71
N PHE A 84 -22.73 4.69 -3.53
CA PHE A 84 -23.34 5.99 -3.88
C PHE A 84 -24.04 6.04 -5.24
N THR A 85 -24.18 4.93 -5.93
CA THR A 85 -24.87 4.88 -7.23
C THR A 85 -26.34 4.55 -7.12
N LYS A 86 -26.96 4.63 -5.94
CA LYS A 86 -28.39 4.27 -5.73
C LYS A 86 -29.37 4.93 -6.71
N ASP A 87 -29.02 6.11 -7.23
CA ASP A 87 -29.85 6.91 -8.14
C ASP A 87 -29.23 7.11 -9.54
N LYS A 88 -28.10 6.47 -9.85
CA LYS A 88 -27.42 6.53 -11.15
C LYS A 88 -27.13 5.14 -11.65
N ALA A 89 -26.89 5.00 -12.96
CA ALA A 89 -26.47 3.72 -13.52
C ALA A 89 -25.24 3.19 -12.76
N PRO A 90 -25.22 1.90 -12.39
CA PRO A 90 -24.13 1.33 -11.61
C PRO A 90 -22.79 1.51 -12.35
N LYS A 91 -21.79 2.02 -11.63
CA LYS A 91 -20.43 2.22 -12.13
C LYS A 91 -19.45 1.42 -11.29
N THR A 92 -18.45 0.87 -11.95
CA THR A 92 -17.34 0.22 -11.25
C THR A 92 -16.43 1.27 -10.61
N LEU A 93 -15.64 0.87 -9.60
CA LEU A 93 -14.66 1.76 -8.97
C LEU A 93 -13.67 2.33 -10.00
N ARG A 94 -13.26 1.51 -10.98
CA ARG A 94 -12.40 1.96 -12.08
C ARG A 94 -13.04 3.08 -12.89
N GLN A 95 -14.30 2.94 -13.25
CA GLN A 95 -15.03 3.96 -14.01
C GLN A 95 -15.13 5.26 -13.21
N LEU A 96 -15.52 5.19 -11.94
CA LEU A 96 -15.60 6.35 -11.05
C LEU A 96 -14.24 7.05 -10.92
N ALA A 97 -13.16 6.29 -10.72
CA ALA A 97 -11.83 6.86 -10.58
C ALA A 97 -11.33 7.53 -11.88
N LEU A 98 -11.58 6.91 -13.04
CA LEU A 98 -11.23 7.50 -14.33
C LEU A 98 -12.01 8.80 -14.61
N GLU A 99 -13.31 8.83 -14.32
CA GLU A 99 -14.13 10.06 -14.42
C GLU A 99 -13.66 11.15 -13.45
N ALA A 100 -13.30 10.78 -12.22
CA ALA A 100 -12.76 11.72 -11.24
C ALA A 100 -11.42 12.33 -11.68
N ILE A 101 -10.56 11.56 -12.35
CA ILE A 101 -9.31 12.05 -12.93
C ILE A 101 -9.58 13.12 -14.00
N GLU A 102 -10.57 12.91 -14.87
CA GLU A 102 -10.94 13.90 -15.91
C GLU A 102 -11.45 15.24 -15.31
N GLN A 103 -11.95 15.21 -14.08
CA GLN A 103 -12.44 16.40 -13.37
C GLN A 103 -11.39 17.06 -12.49
N THR A 104 -10.21 16.47 -12.35
CA THR A 104 -9.11 16.94 -11.51
C THR A 104 -8.14 17.79 -12.32
N SER A 105 -7.70 18.92 -11.77
CA SER A 105 -6.64 19.76 -12.36
C SER A 105 -5.27 19.19 -12.02
N PHE A 106 -4.36 19.14 -12.99
CA PHE A 106 -3.00 18.60 -12.79
C PHE A 106 -1.94 19.65 -13.08
N TYR A 107 -0.96 19.72 -12.19
CA TYR A 107 0.21 20.61 -12.28
C TYR A 107 1.50 19.80 -12.03
N PRO A 108 2.29 19.46 -13.08
CA PRO A 108 2.07 19.70 -14.50
C PRO A 108 0.96 18.79 -15.10
N GLU A 109 0.39 19.21 -16.24
CA GLU A 109 -0.73 18.54 -16.91
C GLU A 109 -0.47 17.06 -17.27
N ASN A 110 0.78 16.71 -17.57
CA ASN A 110 1.16 15.33 -17.92
C ASN A 110 0.95 14.33 -16.76
N GLY A 111 0.76 14.81 -15.54
CA GLY A 111 0.38 13.99 -14.39
C GLY A 111 -0.94 13.27 -14.57
N GLN A 112 -1.90 13.87 -15.32
CA GLN A 112 -3.21 13.28 -15.60
C GLN A 112 -3.07 11.95 -16.35
N ALA A 113 -2.35 11.94 -17.47
CA ALA A 113 -2.14 10.74 -18.26
C ALA A 113 -1.46 9.63 -17.43
N ARG A 114 -0.48 10.00 -16.60
CA ARG A 114 0.23 9.07 -15.74
C ARG A 114 -0.67 8.40 -14.72
N LEU A 115 -1.51 9.17 -13.99
CA LEU A 115 -2.44 8.60 -13.01
C LEU A 115 -3.53 7.77 -13.69
N ARG A 116 -4.04 8.26 -14.83
CA ARG A 116 -5.03 7.57 -15.65
C ARG A 116 -4.57 6.18 -16.09
N ASP A 117 -3.34 6.07 -16.63
CA ASP A 117 -2.79 4.79 -17.07
C ASP A 117 -2.61 3.81 -15.91
N MET A 118 -2.21 4.30 -14.74
CA MET A 118 -2.09 3.48 -13.53
C MET A 118 -3.43 2.94 -13.06
N ILE A 119 -4.52 3.71 -13.18
CA ILE A 119 -5.88 3.28 -12.82
C ILE A 119 -6.46 2.36 -13.89
N ALA A 120 -6.30 2.69 -15.17
CA ALA A 120 -6.89 1.93 -16.28
C ALA A 120 -6.47 0.46 -16.30
N ASN A 121 -5.20 0.18 -15.95
CA ASN A 121 -4.62 -1.15 -15.99
C ASN A 121 -4.42 -1.79 -14.60
N ARG A 122 -5.00 -1.20 -13.56
CA ARG A 122 -4.81 -1.70 -12.20
C ARG A 122 -5.61 -2.98 -11.96
N PRO A 123 -5.01 -4.05 -11.40
CA PRO A 123 -5.77 -5.16 -10.83
C PRO A 123 -6.50 -4.72 -9.54
N ASP A 124 -7.33 -5.59 -8.99
CA ASP A 124 -7.94 -5.39 -7.69
C ASP A 124 -6.90 -5.02 -6.63
N TRP A 125 -7.28 -4.15 -5.71
CA TRP A 125 -6.36 -3.63 -4.70
C TRP A 125 -6.30 -4.53 -3.48
N VAL A 126 -5.18 -5.20 -3.27
CA VAL A 126 -4.92 -6.00 -2.05
C VAL A 126 -4.70 -5.08 -0.87
N ILE A 127 -5.62 -5.10 0.08
CA ILE A 127 -5.59 -4.20 1.26
C ILE A 127 -5.13 -4.89 2.55
N SER A 128 -5.01 -6.21 2.58
CA SER A 128 -4.58 -6.95 3.77
C SER A 128 -3.08 -7.18 3.80
N ARG A 129 -2.53 -7.18 5.01
CA ARG A 129 -1.12 -7.52 5.28
C ARG A 129 -1.03 -8.41 6.52
N GLN A 130 -0.12 -9.38 6.47
CA GLN A 130 0.21 -10.27 7.57
C GLN A 130 1.40 -9.68 8.33
N ARG A 131 1.13 -8.68 9.19
CA ARG A 131 2.12 -7.97 10.02
C ARG A 131 1.61 -7.85 11.45
N ALA A 132 2.55 -7.73 12.39
CA ALA A 132 2.21 -7.60 13.81
C ALA A 132 1.72 -6.19 14.20
N TRP A 133 1.99 -5.18 13.39
CA TRP A 133 1.64 -3.79 13.69
C TRP A 133 0.94 -3.13 12.50
N GLY A 134 -0.18 -2.52 12.75
CA GLY A 134 -1.01 -1.75 11.81
C GLY A 134 -2.46 -1.70 12.24
N VAL A 135 -3.29 -0.99 11.49
CA VAL A 135 -4.73 -0.93 11.72
C VAL A 135 -5.35 -2.30 11.45
N PRO A 136 -6.00 -2.93 12.43
CA PRO A 136 -6.54 -4.28 12.27
C PRO A 136 -7.71 -4.32 11.29
N ILE A 137 -7.87 -5.44 10.60
CA ILE A 137 -9.09 -5.79 9.88
C ILE A 137 -9.96 -6.62 10.82
N PRO A 138 -10.98 -6.03 11.47
CA PRO A 138 -11.69 -6.67 12.58
C PRO A 138 -12.79 -7.61 12.09
N PHE A 139 -12.44 -8.56 11.22
CA PHE A 139 -13.37 -9.51 10.67
C PHE A 139 -13.33 -10.85 11.43
N PHE A 140 -14.50 -11.49 11.50
CA PHE A 140 -14.67 -12.85 11.96
C PHE A 140 -15.18 -13.69 10.81
N LEU A 141 -14.47 -14.77 10.52
CA LEU A 141 -14.74 -15.67 9.40
C LEU A 141 -15.30 -16.99 9.90
N HIS A 142 -16.39 -17.45 9.33
CA HIS A 142 -16.92 -18.76 9.63
C HIS A 142 -15.92 -19.85 9.23
N LYS A 143 -15.63 -20.77 10.14
CA LYS A 143 -14.53 -21.75 9.96
C LYS A 143 -14.73 -22.72 8.79
N GLU A 144 -15.99 -23.05 8.48
CA GLU A 144 -16.32 -24.01 7.42
C GLU A 144 -16.53 -23.33 6.06
N THR A 145 -17.23 -22.18 6.03
CA THR A 145 -17.61 -21.52 4.77
C THR A 145 -16.66 -20.39 4.36
N GLY A 146 -15.92 -19.82 5.31
CA GLY A 146 -15.09 -18.64 5.08
C GLY A 146 -15.87 -17.32 5.00
N ASP A 147 -17.19 -17.35 5.20
CA ASP A 147 -18.04 -16.16 5.12
C ASP A 147 -17.79 -15.21 6.30
N LEU A 148 -18.03 -13.94 6.06
CA LEU A 148 -18.02 -12.91 7.10
C LEU A 148 -19.17 -13.14 8.08
N HIS A 149 -18.93 -12.80 9.35
CA HIS A 149 -19.98 -12.82 10.36
C HIS A 149 -21.15 -11.91 9.96
N PRO A 150 -22.42 -12.33 10.11
CA PRO A 150 -23.57 -11.50 9.72
C PRO A 150 -23.63 -10.12 10.39
N ARG A 151 -23.11 -9.98 11.61
CA ARG A 151 -23.02 -8.71 12.37
C ARG A 151 -21.71 -7.96 12.12
N THR A 152 -21.05 -8.14 10.95
CA THR A 152 -19.74 -7.52 10.67
C THR A 152 -19.76 -6.01 10.85
N MET A 153 -20.82 -5.30 10.47
CA MET A 153 -20.91 -3.85 10.62
C MET A 153 -20.93 -3.42 12.11
N GLU A 154 -21.69 -4.12 12.94
CA GLU A 154 -21.71 -3.87 14.39
C GLU A 154 -20.34 -4.18 15.03
N ILE A 155 -19.67 -5.22 14.56
CA ILE A 155 -18.33 -5.60 15.01
C ILE A 155 -17.30 -4.53 14.66
N LEU A 156 -17.40 -3.92 13.47
CA LEU A 156 -16.55 -2.80 13.08
C LEU A 156 -16.70 -1.62 14.04
N ASP A 157 -17.94 -1.26 14.41
CA ASP A 157 -18.21 -0.18 15.37
C ASP A 157 -17.67 -0.52 16.78
N GLN A 158 -17.83 -1.76 17.22
CA GLN A 158 -17.26 -2.22 18.50
C GLN A 158 -15.73 -2.17 18.48
N ALA A 159 -15.10 -2.63 17.38
CA ALA A 159 -13.66 -2.57 17.24
C ALA A 159 -13.14 -1.13 17.24
N ALA A 160 -13.82 -0.22 16.55
CA ALA A 160 -13.48 1.21 16.56
C ALA A 160 -13.53 1.78 17.98
N ALA A 161 -14.58 1.48 18.76
CA ALA A 161 -14.71 1.94 20.14
C ALA A 161 -13.64 1.35 21.08
N ILE A 162 -13.20 0.12 20.85
CA ILE A 162 -12.12 -0.52 21.62
C ILE A 162 -10.79 0.14 21.28
N VAL A 163 -10.53 0.39 19.98
CA VAL A 163 -9.30 1.03 19.52
C VAL A 163 -9.22 2.49 19.99
N GLU A 164 -10.33 3.21 19.98
CA GLU A 164 -10.40 4.60 20.48
C GLU A 164 -9.98 4.69 21.95
N LYS A 165 -10.40 3.74 22.79
CA LYS A 165 -10.11 3.73 24.22
C LYS A 165 -8.72 3.23 24.58
N GLY A 166 -8.19 2.24 23.85
CA GLY A 166 -7.01 1.50 24.27
C GLY A 166 -5.96 1.24 23.18
N GLY A 167 -6.10 1.89 22.02
CA GLY A 167 -5.21 1.69 20.88
C GLY A 167 -5.43 0.35 20.18
N ILE A 168 -4.65 0.12 19.13
CA ILE A 168 -4.72 -1.13 18.36
C ILE A 168 -4.33 -2.36 19.18
N GLU A 169 -3.51 -2.19 20.22
CA GLU A 169 -3.12 -3.25 21.15
C GLU A 169 -4.31 -3.75 21.98
N ALA A 170 -5.28 -2.89 22.28
CA ALA A 170 -6.50 -3.33 22.96
C ALA A 170 -7.27 -4.32 22.09
N TRP A 171 -7.42 -4.03 20.79
CA TRP A 171 -8.05 -4.96 19.84
C TRP A 171 -7.28 -6.27 19.70
N SER A 172 -5.95 -6.25 19.74
CA SER A 172 -5.15 -7.46 19.61
C SER A 172 -5.40 -8.48 20.73
N ARG A 173 -5.81 -8.02 21.91
CA ARG A 173 -6.12 -8.85 23.09
C ARG A 173 -7.53 -9.40 23.09
N VAL A 174 -8.43 -8.82 22.29
CA VAL A 174 -9.83 -9.24 22.19
C VAL A 174 -9.91 -10.64 21.60
N THR A 175 -10.64 -11.53 22.24
CA THR A 175 -10.93 -12.88 21.76
C THR A 175 -12.23 -12.93 20.94
N ALA A 176 -12.50 -14.04 20.28
CA ALA A 176 -13.79 -14.22 19.60
C ALA A 176 -14.95 -14.27 20.61
N GLU A 177 -14.73 -14.81 21.79
CA GLU A 177 -15.74 -14.92 22.84
C GLU A 177 -16.15 -13.55 23.39
N ASP A 178 -15.19 -12.59 23.49
CA ASP A 178 -15.46 -11.23 23.95
C ASP A 178 -16.44 -10.47 23.05
N ILE A 179 -16.46 -10.79 21.75
CA ILE A 179 -17.28 -10.12 20.72
C ILE A 179 -18.54 -10.90 20.38
N LEU A 180 -18.38 -12.21 20.18
CA LEU A 180 -19.44 -13.08 19.66
C LEU A 180 -20.18 -13.83 20.77
N GLY A 181 -19.59 -13.93 21.97
CA GLY A 181 -20.09 -14.76 23.05
C GLY A 181 -19.68 -16.23 22.90
N VAL A 182 -19.90 -17.00 23.96
CA VAL A 182 -19.43 -18.41 24.08
C VAL A 182 -20.11 -19.37 23.10
N GLU A 183 -21.31 -19.03 22.64
CA GLU A 183 -22.08 -19.89 21.72
C GLU A 183 -21.60 -19.76 20.27
N GLU A 184 -21.34 -18.55 19.78
CA GLU A 184 -20.96 -18.29 18.39
C GLU A 184 -19.44 -18.41 18.17
N ALA A 185 -18.63 -18.00 19.13
CA ALA A 185 -17.17 -17.95 19.01
C ALA A 185 -16.51 -19.26 18.50
N PRO A 186 -16.97 -20.46 18.90
CA PRO A 186 -16.40 -21.71 18.38
C PRO A 186 -16.49 -21.89 16.86
N HIS A 187 -17.45 -21.24 16.21
CA HIS A 187 -17.72 -21.36 14.78
C HIS A 187 -16.92 -20.35 13.93
N TYR A 188 -16.29 -19.37 14.55
CA TYR A 188 -15.62 -18.27 13.85
C TYR A 188 -14.13 -18.20 14.18
N THR A 189 -13.38 -17.66 13.24
CA THR A 189 -11.95 -17.30 13.41
C THR A 189 -11.80 -15.80 13.28
N LYS A 190 -11.21 -15.16 14.29
CA LYS A 190 -10.85 -13.74 14.25
C LYS A 190 -9.72 -13.53 13.23
N SER A 191 -9.87 -12.58 12.32
CA SER A 191 -8.79 -12.16 11.42
C SER A 191 -7.64 -11.53 12.22
N THR A 192 -6.42 -11.87 11.86
CA THR A 192 -5.19 -11.26 12.39
C THR A 192 -4.54 -10.32 11.37
N ASP A 193 -5.15 -10.16 10.20
CA ASP A 193 -4.66 -9.27 9.17
C ASP A 193 -4.81 -7.81 9.58
N ILE A 194 -3.94 -6.99 9.04
CA ILE A 194 -3.99 -5.53 9.18
C ILE A 194 -4.19 -4.88 7.81
N LEU A 195 -4.67 -3.65 7.81
CA LEU A 195 -4.72 -2.84 6.60
C LEU A 195 -3.31 -2.49 6.12
N GLU A 196 -3.16 -2.38 4.82
CA GLU A 196 -1.94 -1.87 4.23
C GLU A 196 -1.82 -0.35 4.43
N VAL A 197 -0.61 0.15 4.61
CA VAL A 197 -0.33 1.54 4.97
C VAL A 197 -0.86 2.58 3.96
N TRP A 198 -1.02 2.22 2.69
CA TRP A 198 -1.61 3.12 1.69
C TRP A 198 -3.12 3.26 1.84
N PHE A 199 -3.78 2.29 2.47
CA PHE A 199 -5.17 2.45 2.88
C PHE A 199 -5.27 3.49 4.00
N ASP A 200 -4.41 3.39 5.01
CA ASP A 200 -4.38 4.34 6.13
C ASP A 200 -4.12 5.77 5.61
N SER A 201 -3.08 5.96 4.80
CA SER A 201 -2.75 7.27 4.23
C SER A 201 -3.81 7.77 3.24
N GLY A 202 -4.42 6.87 2.47
CA GLY A 202 -5.49 7.21 1.54
C GLY A 202 -6.75 7.72 2.21
N SER A 203 -6.99 7.37 3.48
CA SER A 203 -8.16 7.80 4.26
C SER A 203 -8.01 9.19 4.89
N THR A 204 -6.87 9.88 4.73
CA THR A 204 -6.59 11.17 5.39
C THR A 204 -7.62 12.26 5.08
N PHE A 205 -8.16 12.31 3.86
CA PHE A 205 -9.23 13.25 3.52
C PHE A 205 -10.46 13.09 4.42
N TRP A 206 -10.73 11.86 4.86
CA TRP A 206 -11.88 11.56 5.71
C TRP A 206 -11.64 11.98 7.17
N HIS A 207 -10.59 11.46 7.79
CA HIS A 207 -10.37 11.69 9.22
C HIS A 207 -9.75 13.06 9.56
N VAL A 208 -9.02 13.69 8.64
CA VAL A 208 -8.47 15.03 8.84
C VAL A 208 -9.51 16.09 8.48
N LEU A 209 -9.91 16.16 7.21
CA LEU A 209 -10.76 17.25 6.73
C LEU A 209 -12.20 17.16 7.23
N ARG A 210 -12.74 15.97 7.49
CA ARG A 210 -14.08 15.80 8.08
C ARG A 210 -14.05 15.54 9.58
N GLY A 211 -12.91 15.11 10.11
CA GLY A 211 -12.76 14.80 11.53
C GLY A 211 -12.19 15.94 12.32
N THR A 212 -10.87 16.16 12.24
CA THR A 212 -10.19 17.13 13.09
C THR A 212 -10.28 18.59 12.61
N HIS A 213 -10.64 18.82 11.33
CA HIS A 213 -10.76 20.16 10.72
C HIS A 213 -12.10 20.33 9.99
N PRO A 214 -13.26 20.15 10.66
CA PRO A 214 -14.56 20.13 9.99
C PRO A 214 -15.00 21.48 9.43
N ASP A 215 -14.49 22.59 9.93
CA ASP A 215 -14.89 23.95 9.53
C ASP A 215 -14.31 24.39 8.19
N GLU A 216 -13.34 23.64 7.67
CA GLU A 216 -12.66 23.92 6.41
C GLU A 216 -13.26 23.17 5.22
N HIS A 217 -14.47 22.64 5.38
CA HIS A 217 -15.11 21.80 4.38
C HIS A 217 -15.81 22.55 3.29
N HIS A 218 -15.67 22.03 2.10
CA HIS A 218 -16.54 22.30 0.96
C HIS A 218 -17.71 21.29 0.96
N SER A 219 -18.85 21.67 1.49
CA SER A 219 -20.03 20.80 1.65
C SER A 219 -20.55 20.13 0.37
N GLN A 220 -20.11 20.55 -0.80
CA GLN A 220 -20.57 20.06 -2.10
C GLN A 220 -19.45 19.76 -3.11
N GLY A 221 -18.26 19.50 -2.66
CA GLY A 221 -17.14 19.24 -3.57
C GLY A 221 -16.06 18.40 -2.91
N PRO A 222 -14.95 18.16 -3.60
CA PRO A 222 -13.77 17.57 -3.03
C PRO A 222 -13.29 18.34 -1.79
N GLU A 223 -12.88 17.64 -0.77
CA GLU A 223 -12.49 18.21 0.53
C GLU A 223 -11.24 19.08 0.42
N ALA A 224 -10.25 18.65 -0.36
CA ALA A 224 -9.01 19.40 -0.55
C ALA A 224 -9.03 20.21 -1.85
N ASP A 225 -8.59 21.45 -1.79
CA ASP A 225 -8.36 22.26 -3.01
C ASP A 225 -7.16 21.73 -3.79
N LEU A 226 -6.08 21.35 -3.08
CA LEU A 226 -4.83 20.90 -3.69
C LEU A 226 -4.14 19.84 -2.84
N TYR A 227 -3.78 18.70 -3.46
CA TYR A 227 -2.76 17.80 -2.95
C TYR A 227 -1.42 18.13 -3.59
N LEU A 228 -0.38 18.23 -2.76
CA LEU A 228 0.96 18.60 -3.20
C LEU A 228 1.97 17.61 -2.64
N GLU A 229 2.66 16.88 -3.55
CA GLU A 229 3.68 15.90 -3.21
C GLU A 229 4.64 15.65 -4.40
N GLY A 230 5.64 14.80 -4.19
CA GLY A 230 6.50 14.31 -5.25
C GLY A 230 5.75 13.52 -6.33
N HIS A 231 6.30 13.51 -7.52
CA HIS A 231 5.70 12.83 -8.68
C HIS A 231 5.58 11.29 -8.52
N ASP A 232 6.26 10.68 -7.54
CA ASP A 232 6.09 9.27 -7.20
C ASP A 232 4.73 8.97 -6.56
N GLN A 233 4.06 9.98 -6.00
CA GLN A 233 2.77 9.80 -5.33
C GLN A 233 1.59 9.56 -6.28
N HIS A 234 1.78 9.63 -7.60
CA HIS A 234 0.82 9.08 -8.55
C HIS A 234 0.59 7.57 -8.35
N ARG A 235 1.60 6.85 -7.81
CA ARG A 235 1.49 5.44 -7.41
C ARG A 235 1.41 5.24 -5.89
N GLY A 236 1.20 6.27 -5.12
CA GLY A 236 1.14 6.26 -3.68
C GLY A 236 -0.11 6.94 -3.16
N TRP A 237 0.07 8.03 -2.43
CA TRP A 237 -1.00 8.73 -1.71
C TRP A 237 -2.11 9.30 -2.62
N PHE A 238 -1.78 9.88 -3.77
CA PHE A 238 -2.79 10.37 -4.71
C PHE A 238 -3.69 9.25 -5.20
N HIS A 239 -3.10 8.11 -5.50
CA HIS A 239 -3.78 6.93 -6.00
C HIS A 239 -4.68 6.28 -4.95
N SER A 240 -4.18 6.02 -3.74
CA SER A 240 -4.95 5.42 -2.66
C SER A 240 -6.08 6.33 -2.18
N SER A 241 -5.82 7.65 -2.06
CA SER A 241 -6.85 8.63 -1.72
C SER A 241 -7.98 8.69 -2.77
N LEU A 242 -7.60 8.67 -4.06
CA LEU A 242 -8.58 8.64 -5.15
C LEU A 242 -9.49 7.42 -5.06
N LEU A 243 -8.91 6.22 -4.92
CA LEU A 243 -9.68 4.99 -4.86
C LEU A 243 -10.62 4.94 -3.67
N LEU A 244 -10.14 5.34 -2.48
CA LEU A 244 -10.99 5.37 -1.28
C LEU A 244 -12.11 6.39 -1.40
N ALA A 245 -11.81 7.61 -1.86
CA ALA A 245 -12.83 8.63 -2.02
C ALA A 245 -13.87 8.26 -3.09
N CYS A 246 -13.43 7.69 -4.22
CA CYS A 246 -14.34 7.19 -5.24
C CYS A 246 -15.20 6.03 -4.75
N ALA A 247 -14.64 5.11 -3.93
CA ALA A 247 -15.40 4.01 -3.34
C ALA A 247 -16.45 4.48 -2.33
N ILE A 248 -16.15 5.54 -1.56
CA ILE A 248 -17.03 6.06 -0.51
C ILE A 248 -18.01 7.10 -1.07
N GLU A 249 -17.57 7.98 -1.99
CA GLU A 249 -18.31 9.17 -2.41
C GLU A 249 -18.50 9.32 -3.91
N GLY A 250 -17.91 8.46 -4.71
CA GLY A 250 -17.99 8.51 -6.17
C GLY A 250 -17.24 9.68 -6.80
N ARG A 251 -16.30 10.31 -6.08
CA ARG A 251 -15.52 11.47 -6.55
C ARG A 251 -14.10 11.47 -5.99
N ALA A 252 -13.20 12.28 -6.59
CA ALA A 252 -11.88 12.52 -6.02
C ALA A 252 -11.96 13.30 -4.70
N PRO A 253 -11.00 13.12 -3.76
CA PRO A 253 -10.94 13.88 -2.51
C PRO A 253 -10.30 15.27 -2.69
N TYR A 254 -9.79 15.57 -3.86
CA TYR A 254 -9.06 16.79 -4.20
C TYR A 254 -9.56 17.38 -5.52
N ARG A 255 -9.42 18.70 -5.67
CA ARG A 255 -9.71 19.45 -6.91
C ARG A 255 -8.52 19.49 -7.84
N GLY A 256 -7.32 19.51 -7.27
CA GLY A 256 -6.07 19.57 -8.02
C GLY A 256 -4.96 18.75 -7.41
N LEU A 257 -4.02 18.34 -8.27
CA LEU A 257 -2.78 17.67 -7.92
C LEU A 257 -1.60 18.47 -8.43
N LEU A 258 -0.71 18.89 -7.53
CA LEU A 258 0.56 19.49 -7.89
C LEU A 258 1.67 18.51 -7.53
N THR A 259 2.55 18.24 -8.50
CA THR A 259 3.70 17.37 -8.28
C THR A 259 5.01 18.08 -8.52
N HIS A 260 6.00 17.78 -7.68
CA HIS A 260 7.37 18.23 -7.83
C HIS A 260 8.32 17.05 -8.06
N GLY A 261 9.50 17.35 -8.60
CA GLY A 261 10.60 16.41 -8.70
C GLY A 261 11.30 16.17 -7.35
N PHE A 262 12.33 15.33 -7.37
CA PHE A 262 13.16 15.07 -6.19
C PHE A 262 14.37 15.99 -6.13
N THR A 263 14.88 16.17 -4.94
CA THR A 263 16.25 16.66 -4.75
C THR A 263 17.20 15.46 -4.85
N VAL A 264 18.09 15.51 -5.82
CA VAL A 264 19.06 14.46 -6.14
C VAL A 264 20.48 14.95 -5.90
N ASP A 265 21.46 14.03 -5.84
CA ASP A 265 22.88 14.43 -5.75
C ASP A 265 23.38 15.03 -7.08
N GLY A 266 24.61 15.56 -7.07
CA GLY A 266 25.23 16.18 -8.25
C GLY A 266 25.39 15.22 -9.46
N GLN A 267 25.15 13.92 -9.27
CA GLN A 267 25.16 12.90 -10.33
C GLN A 267 23.73 12.49 -10.77
N GLY A 268 22.70 13.14 -10.24
CA GLY A 268 21.30 12.82 -10.52
C GLY A 268 20.79 11.58 -9.79
N LYS A 269 21.50 11.09 -8.76
CA LYS A 269 21.07 9.92 -7.99
C LYS A 269 20.26 10.32 -6.77
N LYS A 270 19.27 9.50 -6.43
CA LYS A 270 18.48 9.66 -5.22
C LYS A 270 19.38 9.68 -3.99
N MET A 271 19.22 10.72 -3.15
CA MET A 271 19.95 10.83 -1.90
C MET A 271 19.50 9.79 -0.89
N SER A 272 20.46 9.16 -0.20
CA SER A 272 20.19 8.25 0.90
C SER A 272 21.31 8.28 1.93
N LYS A 273 20.95 8.09 3.21
CA LYS A 273 21.94 8.01 4.30
C LYS A 273 22.93 6.85 4.10
N SER A 274 22.49 5.75 3.50
CA SER A 274 23.32 4.58 3.25
C SER A 274 24.38 4.80 2.16
N LEU A 275 24.13 5.72 1.23
CA LEU A 275 25.08 6.11 0.18
C LEU A 275 25.98 7.27 0.60
N GLY A 276 25.67 7.94 1.71
CA GLY A 276 26.44 9.11 2.19
C GLY A 276 26.36 10.34 1.28
N ASN A 277 25.41 10.38 0.35
CA ASN A 277 25.26 11.46 -0.65
C ASN A 277 24.17 12.47 -0.27
N THR A 278 23.81 12.56 1.02
CA THR A 278 22.77 13.47 1.50
C THR A 278 23.34 14.82 1.85
N VAL A 279 22.71 15.90 1.39
CA VAL A 279 22.93 17.26 1.87
C VAL A 279 21.84 17.59 2.88
N ALA A 280 22.22 17.73 4.15
CA ALA A 280 21.26 18.04 5.21
C ALA A 280 20.97 19.55 5.24
N PRO A 281 19.69 19.98 5.20
CA PRO A 281 19.32 21.40 5.24
C PRO A 281 19.91 22.13 6.47
N GLN A 282 20.03 21.44 7.59
CA GLN A 282 20.61 22.00 8.83
C GLN A 282 22.07 22.40 8.67
N GLN A 283 22.85 21.62 7.92
CA GLN A 283 24.27 21.97 7.65
C GLN A 283 24.40 23.23 6.80
N VAL A 284 23.51 23.34 5.79
CA VAL A 284 23.48 24.57 4.96
C VAL A 284 23.02 25.76 5.77
N SER A 285 21.96 25.62 6.58
CA SER A 285 21.45 26.69 7.44
C SER A 285 22.49 27.20 8.45
N GLN A 286 23.30 26.30 9.00
CA GLN A 286 24.37 26.68 9.95
C GLN A 286 25.49 27.46 9.29
N LYS A 287 25.80 27.17 8.02
CA LYS A 287 26.89 27.88 7.29
C LYS A 287 26.42 29.20 6.66
N LEU A 288 25.24 29.21 6.07
CA LEU A 288 24.80 30.28 5.16
C LEU A 288 23.51 30.97 5.61
N GLY A 289 22.86 30.46 6.64
CA GLY A 289 21.55 30.92 7.07
C GLY A 289 20.39 30.22 6.39
N ALA A 290 19.25 30.15 7.07
CA ALA A 290 18.05 29.49 6.55
C ALA A 290 17.44 30.22 5.35
N GLU A 291 17.65 31.55 5.27
CA GLU A 291 17.10 32.37 4.19
C GLU A 291 17.63 31.97 2.81
N ILE A 292 18.89 31.53 2.76
CA ILE A 292 19.50 31.07 1.50
C ILE A 292 18.79 29.83 0.96
N ILE A 293 18.43 28.87 1.82
CA ILE A 293 17.68 27.69 1.40
C ILE A 293 16.30 28.12 0.89
N ARG A 294 15.64 29.04 1.56
CA ARG A 294 14.33 29.57 1.14
C ARG A 294 14.38 30.24 -0.22
N LEU A 295 15.38 31.05 -0.45
CA LEU A 295 15.61 31.71 -1.75
C LEU A 295 15.93 30.71 -2.84
N TRP A 296 16.72 29.66 -2.54
CA TRP A 296 17.02 28.61 -3.47
C TRP A 296 15.76 27.84 -3.88
N VAL A 297 14.92 27.44 -2.92
CA VAL A 297 13.65 26.78 -3.20
C VAL A 297 12.75 27.66 -4.06
N ALA A 298 12.64 28.96 -3.72
CA ALA A 298 11.80 29.90 -4.45
C ALA A 298 12.29 30.18 -5.88
N ALA A 299 13.61 30.07 -6.12
CA ALA A 299 14.24 30.30 -7.42
C ALA A 299 14.34 29.03 -8.28
N SER A 300 14.05 27.86 -7.72
CA SER A 300 14.21 26.57 -8.41
C SER A 300 12.97 26.20 -9.20
N ASP A 301 13.17 25.63 -10.38
CA ASP A 301 12.09 24.96 -11.13
C ASP A 301 11.88 23.56 -10.54
N TYR A 302 10.80 23.40 -9.78
CA TYR A 302 10.44 22.17 -9.09
C TYR A 302 9.69 21.16 -9.99
N SER A 303 9.41 21.48 -11.23
CA SER A 303 8.67 20.57 -12.13
C SER A 303 9.45 19.30 -12.47
N GLY A 304 10.77 19.33 -12.37
CA GLY A 304 11.69 18.21 -12.52
C GLY A 304 12.58 17.98 -11.30
N ASP A 305 13.47 16.98 -11.38
CA ASP A 305 14.46 16.72 -10.33
C ASP A 305 15.51 17.82 -10.27
N ILE A 306 15.89 18.23 -9.05
CA ILE A 306 16.84 19.30 -8.79
C ILE A 306 18.11 18.71 -8.18
N ALA A 307 19.23 18.84 -8.88
CA ALA A 307 20.51 18.40 -8.33
C ALA A 307 21.03 19.37 -7.27
N ILE A 308 21.51 18.82 -6.16
CA ILE A 308 22.18 19.57 -5.09
C ILE A 308 23.42 18.81 -4.61
N ASP A 309 24.58 19.47 -4.61
CA ASP A 309 25.80 19.00 -3.99
C ASP A 309 26.53 20.17 -3.33
N GLU A 310 27.68 19.93 -2.72
CA GLU A 310 28.46 20.97 -2.07
C GLU A 310 28.91 22.09 -3.05
N ASN A 311 29.15 21.77 -4.31
CA ASN A 311 29.55 22.77 -5.33
C ASN A 311 28.33 23.62 -5.73
N VAL A 312 27.20 22.98 -5.97
CA VAL A 312 25.93 23.65 -6.26
C VAL A 312 25.52 24.54 -5.10
N VAL A 313 25.65 24.05 -3.84
CA VAL A 313 25.41 24.85 -2.64
C VAL A 313 26.32 26.10 -2.61
N ASN A 314 27.63 25.96 -2.86
CA ASN A 314 28.55 27.06 -2.82
C ASN A 314 28.38 28.05 -3.99
N GLU A 315 28.11 27.57 -5.20
CA GLU A 315 27.99 28.43 -6.38
C GLU A 315 26.62 29.08 -6.51
N GLN A 316 25.54 28.33 -6.33
CA GLN A 316 24.20 28.88 -6.47
C GLN A 316 23.82 29.75 -5.28
N PHE A 317 24.21 29.38 -4.08
CA PHE A 317 23.96 30.20 -2.91
C PHE A 317 24.83 31.46 -2.84
N ALA A 318 26.08 31.41 -3.34
CA ALA A 318 26.91 32.62 -3.46
C ALA A 318 26.36 33.63 -4.49
N ARG A 319 25.54 33.17 -5.46
CA ARG A 319 24.84 34.06 -6.40
C ARG A 319 23.58 34.67 -5.82
N LEU A 320 23.00 34.05 -4.78
CA LEU A 320 21.77 34.50 -4.12
C LEU A 320 22.09 35.39 -2.89
N ALA A 321 23.29 35.29 -2.34
CA ALA A 321 23.78 36.13 -1.24
C ALA A 321 24.43 37.42 -1.75
#